data_d99c5f0fe628e9d5a314e9df21e9d494
#
_entry.id   d99c5f0fe628e9d5a314e9df21e9d494
#
_cell.length_a   1.000
_cell.length_b   1.000
_cell.length_c   1.000
_cell.angle_alpha   90.00
_cell.angle_beta   90.00
_cell.angle_gamma   90.00
#
_symmetry.space_group_name_H-M   'P 1'
#
loop_
_entity.id
_entity.type
_entity.pdbx_description
1 polymer ?
#
loop_
_entity_poly.entity_id
_entity_poly.type
_entity_poly.pdbx_seq_one_letter_code
_entity_poly.pdbx_strand_id
1 'polypeptide(L)'
;MKKIFFSLLLLNSIVCFSQKNFTIGEFDSITNYKEKWKKDIKIFMYGKYTREDSLTVVNTISEFNDLMETINVELVNIKDSANSVIYFLSDSEYIELYPMDDSDVRNCIGITIKYFVFKEIVKSRIHIDIDECTEFHCTNTTIIHEMFHLLGFGHIDREKNSILKGHTEILTEKDREMISLLYKK
;
A
#
# COMPACT_ATOMS: atom_id res chain seq x y z
N MET A 1 -24.70 -48.10 0.56
CA MET A 1 -23.45 -47.39 0.93
C MET A 1 -23.31 -46.19 0.00
N LYS A 2 -23.68 -44.98 0.48
CA LYS A 2 -23.56 -43.72 -0.27
C LYS A 2 -22.20 -43.09 0.05
N LYS A 3 -21.35 -42.98 -0.96
CA LYS A 3 -20.08 -42.28 -0.85
C LYS A 3 -20.37 -40.76 -0.89
N ILE A 4 -20.14 -40.09 0.23
CA ILE A 4 -20.17 -38.65 0.33
C ILE A 4 -18.81 -38.13 -0.17
N PHE A 5 -18.83 -37.51 -1.35
CA PHE A 5 -17.69 -36.73 -1.85
C PHE A 5 -17.65 -35.39 -1.11
N PHE A 6 -16.71 -35.26 -0.20
CA PHE A 6 -16.36 -33.97 0.39
C PHE A 6 -15.48 -33.22 -0.61
N SER A 7 -16.08 -32.34 -1.42
CA SER A 7 -15.33 -31.38 -2.21
C SER A 7 -14.80 -30.33 -1.25
N LEU A 8 -13.53 -30.41 -0.92
CA LEU A 8 -12.76 -29.36 -0.29
C LEU A 8 -12.56 -28.27 -1.35
N LEU A 9 -13.45 -27.27 -1.38
CA LEU A 9 -13.20 -26.00 -2.06
C LEU A 9 -12.12 -25.27 -1.24
N LEU A 10 -10.87 -25.45 -1.63
CA LEU A 10 -9.80 -24.52 -1.31
C LEU A 10 -10.13 -23.21 -2.04
N LEU A 11 -10.76 -22.26 -1.32
CA LEU A 11 -10.74 -20.87 -1.71
C LEU A 11 -9.29 -20.41 -1.62
N ASN A 12 -8.57 -20.49 -2.72
CA ASN A 12 -7.38 -19.70 -2.94
C ASN A 12 -7.88 -18.27 -3.16
N SER A 13 -7.96 -17.48 -2.08
CA SER A 13 -7.98 -16.03 -2.20
C SER A 13 -6.62 -15.63 -2.79
N ILE A 14 -6.58 -15.48 -4.10
CA ILE A 14 -5.45 -14.89 -4.80
C ILE A 14 -5.50 -13.41 -4.46
N VAL A 15 -4.77 -13.03 -3.42
CA VAL A 15 -4.49 -11.62 -3.16
C VAL A 15 -3.56 -11.18 -4.27
N CYS A 16 -4.11 -10.55 -5.29
CA CYS A 16 -3.35 -10.05 -6.42
C CYS A 16 -2.76 -8.68 -6.03
N PHE A 17 -1.48 -8.67 -5.72
CA PHE A 17 -0.72 -7.44 -5.55
C PHE A 17 -0.08 -7.11 -6.89
N SER A 18 -0.75 -6.29 -7.70
CA SER A 18 -0.21 -5.85 -8.97
C SER A 18 0.84 -4.76 -8.74
N GLN A 19 2.09 -5.14 -8.86
CA GLN A 19 3.16 -4.17 -9.06
C GLN A 19 3.95 -4.50 -10.31
N LYS A 20 4.00 -3.55 -11.24
CA LYS A 20 4.99 -3.58 -12.32
C LYS A 20 6.40 -3.41 -11.73
N ASN A 21 7.07 -4.56 -11.56
CA ASN A 21 8.52 -4.72 -11.50
C ASN A 21 9.29 -3.87 -10.50
N PHE A 22 9.47 -4.37 -9.26
CA PHE A 22 10.75 -4.19 -8.57
C PHE A 22 10.94 -5.33 -7.57
N THR A 23 11.84 -6.24 -7.89
CA THR A 23 12.45 -7.13 -6.90
C THR A 23 13.51 -6.32 -6.16
N ILE A 24 13.33 -6.09 -4.88
CA ILE A 24 14.44 -5.68 -4.03
C ILE A 24 15.27 -6.94 -3.80
N GLY A 25 16.37 -7.07 -4.51
CA GLY A 25 17.41 -8.01 -4.16
C GLY A 25 18.02 -7.60 -2.83
N GLU A 26 18.59 -8.53 -2.12
CA GLU A 26 19.21 -8.47 -0.79
C GLU A 26 19.49 -7.08 -0.19
N PHE A 27 19.46 -6.97 1.12
CA PHE A 27 19.57 -5.76 1.96
C PHE A 27 20.61 -4.72 1.49
N ASP A 28 21.69 -5.15 0.85
CA ASP A 28 22.72 -4.29 0.24
C ASP A 28 22.21 -3.44 -0.94
N SER A 29 21.07 -3.80 -1.54
CA SER A 29 20.49 -3.02 -2.63
C SER A 29 19.55 -1.91 -2.15
N ILE A 30 19.10 -1.90 -0.91
CA ILE A 30 18.23 -0.85 -0.35
C ILE A 30 18.94 0.50 -0.34
N THR A 31 20.23 0.52 -0.05
CA THR A 31 21.06 1.73 -0.09
C THR A 31 21.26 2.30 -1.51
N ASN A 32 21.01 1.48 -2.53
CA ASN A 32 21.03 1.87 -3.94
C ASN A 32 19.63 2.17 -4.50
N TYR A 33 18.60 2.17 -3.66
CA TYR A 33 17.23 2.47 -4.08
C TYR A 33 17.14 3.91 -4.57
N LYS A 34 16.95 4.07 -5.86
CA LYS A 34 17.03 5.39 -6.51
C LYS A 34 15.66 6.06 -6.62
N GLU A 35 14.59 5.35 -6.28
CA GLU A 35 13.21 5.83 -6.47
C GLU A 35 12.56 6.07 -5.12
N LYS A 36 12.59 7.31 -4.66
CA LYS A 36 12.00 7.74 -3.40
C LYS A 36 11.41 9.14 -3.51
N TRP A 37 10.61 9.49 -2.53
CA TRP A 37 10.20 10.88 -2.34
C TRP A 37 11.38 11.74 -1.89
N LYS A 38 11.44 12.96 -2.42
CA LYS A 38 12.39 13.99 -1.99
C LYS A 38 11.70 15.20 -1.35
N LYS A 39 10.38 15.20 -1.34
CA LYS A 39 9.51 16.21 -0.75
C LYS A 39 8.52 15.52 0.18
N ASP A 40 7.95 16.30 1.09
CA ASP A 40 6.91 15.84 1.99
C ASP A 40 5.73 15.22 1.23
N ILE A 41 5.17 14.17 1.80
CA ILE A 41 4.04 13.45 1.24
C ILE A 41 2.77 14.01 1.88
N LYS A 42 1.91 14.59 1.04
CA LYS A 42 0.63 15.19 1.45
C LYS A 42 -0.50 14.27 1.00
N ILE A 43 -1.13 13.59 1.94
CA ILE A 43 -2.16 12.59 1.68
C ILE A 43 -3.54 13.22 1.83
N PHE A 44 -4.41 13.02 0.84
CA PHE A 44 -5.82 13.27 0.93
C PHE A 44 -6.59 11.94 0.89
N MET A 45 -7.55 11.76 1.80
CA MET A 45 -8.44 10.60 1.80
C MET A 45 -9.73 10.92 1.07
N TYR A 46 -10.17 10.04 0.17
CA TYR A 46 -11.36 10.21 -0.64
C TYR A 46 -12.24 8.97 -0.63
N GLY A 47 -13.55 9.14 -0.60
CA GLY A 47 -14.52 8.06 -0.72
C GLY A 47 -15.17 7.64 0.61
N LYS A 48 -15.49 6.34 0.72
CA LYS A 48 -16.31 5.78 1.82
C LYS A 48 -15.41 5.10 2.88
N TYR A 49 -14.61 5.85 3.58
CA TYR A 49 -13.79 5.33 4.68
C TYR A 49 -14.50 5.45 6.03
N THR A 50 -14.22 4.52 6.92
CA THR A 50 -14.70 4.51 8.29
C THR A 50 -13.80 5.36 9.21
N ARG A 51 -14.22 5.55 10.46
CA ARG A 51 -13.37 6.14 11.50
C ARG A 51 -12.13 5.30 11.76
N GLU A 52 -12.26 3.98 11.68
CA GLU A 52 -11.17 3.03 11.92
C GLU A 52 -10.14 3.07 10.81
N ASP A 53 -10.58 3.15 9.55
CA ASP A 53 -9.67 3.35 8.41
C ASP A 53 -8.87 4.64 8.58
N SER A 54 -9.54 5.73 8.96
CA SER A 54 -8.90 7.01 9.22
C SER A 54 -7.87 6.92 10.35
N LEU A 55 -8.18 6.20 11.44
CA LEU A 55 -7.24 5.98 12.54
C LEU A 55 -6.04 5.14 12.10
N THR A 56 -6.26 4.12 11.28
CA THR A 56 -5.18 3.30 10.73
C THR A 56 -4.23 4.15 9.89
N VAL A 57 -4.76 4.99 9.01
CA VAL A 57 -3.94 5.92 8.20
C VAL A 57 -3.15 6.87 9.09
N VAL A 58 -3.79 7.51 10.09
CA VAL A 58 -3.14 8.46 11.02
C VAL A 58 -2.02 7.78 11.82
N ASN A 59 -2.29 6.59 12.36
CA ASN A 59 -1.29 5.84 13.13
C ASN A 59 -0.10 5.44 12.26
N THR A 60 -0.35 4.98 11.03
CA THR A 60 0.70 4.62 10.07
C THR A 60 1.54 5.84 9.69
N ILE A 61 0.91 7.01 9.48
CA ILE A 61 1.63 8.28 9.23
C ILE A 61 2.53 8.63 10.41
N SER A 62 2.02 8.53 11.65
CA SER A 62 2.81 8.80 12.85
C SER A 62 4.04 7.90 12.92
N GLU A 63 3.84 6.59 12.69
CA GLU A 63 4.92 5.62 12.69
C GLU A 63 5.97 5.88 11.59
N PHE A 64 5.54 6.25 10.38
CA PHE A 64 6.45 6.63 9.32
C PHE A 64 7.29 7.86 9.70
N ASN A 65 6.65 8.90 10.24
CA ASN A 65 7.35 10.12 10.64
C ASN A 65 8.34 9.90 11.78
N ASP A 66 8.09 8.95 12.67
CA ASP A 66 9.03 8.56 13.74
C ASP A 66 10.30 7.88 13.17
N LEU A 67 10.21 7.29 11.97
CA LEU A 67 11.29 6.54 11.33
C LEU A 67 12.05 7.32 10.25
N MET A 68 11.43 8.38 9.71
CA MET A 68 11.99 9.17 8.59
C MET A 68 12.61 10.47 9.09
N GLU A 69 13.82 10.80 8.59
CA GLU A 69 14.55 12.03 8.94
C GLU A 69 14.53 13.09 7.84
N THR A 70 14.21 12.69 6.60
CA THR A 70 14.42 13.57 5.42
C THR A 70 13.16 14.19 4.86
N ILE A 71 12.00 13.57 5.11
CA ILE A 71 10.67 14.02 4.66
C ILE A 71 9.65 13.75 5.74
N ASN A 72 8.49 14.41 5.66
CA ASN A 72 7.32 14.12 6.49
C ASN A 72 6.15 13.62 5.64
N VAL A 73 5.25 12.88 6.28
CA VAL A 73 3.94 12.51 5.75
C VAL A 73 2.87 13.24 6.55
N GLU A 74 1.93 13.88 5.88
CA GLU A 74 0.82 14.58 6.54
C GLU A 74 -0.51 14.33 5.84
N LEU A 75 -1.60 14.35 6.61
CA LEU A 75 -2.95 14.40 6.06
C LEU A 75 -3.31 15.85 5.74
N VAL A 76 -3.93 16.06 4.57
CA VAL A 76 -4.45 17.35 4.15
C VAL A 76 -5.95 17.30 3.90
N ASN A 77 -6.66 18.39 4.16
CA ASN A 77 -8.11 18.48 4.00
C ASN A 77 -8.52 18.99 2.60
N ILE A 78 -7.58 19.41 1.79
CA ILE A 78 -7.82 19.97 0.45
C ILE A 78 -7.13 19.08 -0.58
N LYS A 79 -7.91 18.47 -1.48
CA LYS A 79 -7.41 17.52 -2.50
C LYS A 79 -6.32 18.17 -3.39
N ASP A 80 -6.50 19.41 -3.76
CA ASP A 80 -5.55 20.11 -4.66
C ASP A 80 -4.19 20.39 -4.01
N SER A 81 -4.10 20.32 -2.68
CA SER A 81 -2.84 20.45 -1.95
C SER A 81 -2.09 19.11 -1.80
N ALA A 82 -2.75 17.98 -2.13
CA ALA A 82 -2.20 16.65 -1.98
C ALA A 82 -1.32 16.26 -3.18
N ASN A 83 -0.24 15.54 -2.91
CA ASN A 83 0.53 14.82 -3.91
C ASN A 83 0.29 13.30 -3.87
N SER A 84 -0.49 12.83 -2.90
CA SER A 84 -0.96 11.46 -2.77
C SER A 84 -2.43 11.42 -2.38
N VAL A 85 -3.19 10.46 -2.95
CA VAL A 85 -4.61 10.29 -2.61
C VAL A 85 -4.89 8.82 -2.31
N ILE A 86 -5.55 8.56 -1.18
CA ILE A 86 -6.09 7.24 -0.84
C ILE A 86 -7.57 7.24 -1.21
N TYR A 87 -7.96 6.34 -2.11
CA TYR A 87 -9.33 6.14 -2.57
C TYR A 87 -9.93 4.91 -1.88
N PHE A 88 -10.99 5.11 -1.12
CA PHE A 88 -11.83 4.07 -0.53
C PHE A 88 -13.09 3.95 -1.37
N LEU A 89 -13.02 3.20 -2.44
CA LEU A 89 -14.06 3.06 -3.47
C LEU A 89 -14.21 1.59 -3.85
N SER A 90 -15.34 1.22 -4.45
CA SER A 90 -15.41 -0.02 -5.19
C SER A 90 -14.51 0.03 -6.42
N ASP A 91 -14.11 -1.11 -6.96
CA ASP A 91 -13.35 -1.20 -8.22
C ASP A 91 -14.06 -0.43 -9.34
N SER A 92 -15.37 -0.58 -9.47
CA SER A 92 -16.15 0.08 -10.51
C SER A 92 -16.13 1.61 -10.37
N GLU A 93 -16.28 2.14 -9.15
CA GLU A 93 -16.21 3.59 -8.88
C GLU A 93 -14.80 4.14 -9.14
N TYR A 94 -13.76 3.37 -8.82
CA TYR A 94 -12.37 3.79 -9.06
C TYR A 94 -12.02 3.76 -10.56
N ILE A 95 -12.40 2.70 -11.28
CA ILE A 95 -12.16 2.56 -12.72
C ILE A 95 -12.89 3.66 -13.51
N GLU A 96 -14.09 4.08 -13.06
CA GLU A 96 -14.79 5.23 -13.67
C GLU A 96 -13.96 6.51 -13.61
N LEU A 97 -13.20 6.72 -12.51
CA LEU A 97 -12.29 7.86 -12.39
C LEU A 97 -10.96 7.66 -13.16
N TYR A 98 -10.51 6.42 -13.27
CA TYR A 98 -9.22 6.05 -13.84
C TYR A 98 -9.30 4.81 -14.73
N PRO A 99 -9.94 4.92 -15.93
CA PRO A 99 -10.17 3.76 -16.81
C PRO A 99 -8.89 3.03 -17.27
N MET A 100 -7.76 3.73 -17.27
CA MET A 100 -6.46 3.15 -17.66
C MET A 100 -5.90 2.15 -16.63
N ASP A 101 -6.44 2.15 -15.40
CA ASP A 101 -6.00 1.30 -14.32
C ASP A 101 -6.84 0.00 -14.23
N ASP A 102 -7.84 -0.20 -15.10
CA ASP A 102 -8.82 -1.31 -15.05
C ASP A 102 -8.16 -2.69 -14.91
N SER A 103 -7.14 -2.97 -15.71
CA SER A 103 -6.45 -4.26 -15.67
C SER A 103 -5.65 -4.49 -14.40
N ASP A 104 -5.21 -3.43 -13.75
CA ASP A 104 -4.35 -3.49 -12.57
C ASP A 104 -5.20 -3.55 -11.28
N VAL A 105 -6.39 -2.97 -11.30
CA VAL A 105 -7.33 -2.87 -10.17
C VAL A 105 -8.15 -4.14 -9.99
N ARG A 106 -8.71 -4.69 -11.07
CA ARG A 106 -9.51 -5.91 -11.02
C ARG A 106 -8.71 -7.07 -10.48
N ASN A 107 -9.12 -7.65 -9.40
CA ASN A 107 -8.50 -8.74 -8.65
C ASN A 107 -7.48 -8.29 -7.59
N CYS A 108 -7.45 -7.03 -7.21
CA CYS A 108 -6.60 -6.54 -6.13
C CYS A 108 -7.46 -5.88 -5.05
N ILE A 109 -7.27 -6.27 -3.78
CA ILE A 109 -7.94 -5.63 -2.63
C ILE A 109 -7.40 -4.22 -2.42
N GLY A 110 -6.15 -3.99 -2.79
CA GLY A 110 -5.51 -2.69 -2.76
C GLY A 110 -4.40 -2.59 -3.79
N ILE A 111 -4.14 -1.38 -4.26
CA ILE A 111 -3.06 -1.09 -5.20
C ILE A 111 -2.51 0.32 -4.99
N THR A 112 -1.19 0.44 -5.08
CA THR A 112 -0.48 1.73 -5.06
C THR A 112 0.15 2.03 -6.42
N ILE A 113 -0.29 3.10 -7.06
CA ILE A 113 0.22 3.60 -8.33
C ILE A 113 1.09 4.82 -8.08
N LYS A 114 2.34 4.77 -8.53
CA LYS A 114 3.34 5.83 -8.33
C LYS A 114 3.73 6.48 -9.65
N TYR A 115 3.91 7.79 -9.63
CA TYR A 115 4.35 8.59 -10.77
C TYR A 115 5.74 9.15 -10.51
N PHE A 116 6.62 9.02 -11.48
CA PHE A 116 8.04 9.32 -11.36
C PHE A 116 8.47 10.44 -12.29
N VAL A 117 9.36 11.29 -11.79
CA VAL A 117 10.15 12.23 -12.61
C VAL A 117 11.61 12.05 -12.23
N PHE A 118 12.46 11.62 -13.16
CA PHE A 118 13.89 11.35 -12.93
C PHE A 118 14.16 10.51 -11.65
N LYS A 119 13.40 9.41 -11.45
CA LYS A 119 13.49 8.51 -10.29
C LYS A 119 13.00 9.11 -8.95
N GLU A 120 12.45 10.29 -8.95
CA GLU A 120 11.76 10.86 -7.81
C GLU A 120 10.27 10.53 -7.91
N ILE A 121 9.68 10.01 -6.84
CA ILE A 121 8.23 9.87 -6.73
C ILE A 121 7.67 11.26 -6.50
N VAL A 122 6.80 11.72 -7.38
CA VAL A 122 6.23 13.07 -7.33
C VAL A 122 4.73 13.07 -7.03
N LYS A 123 4.08 11.93 -7.29
CA LYS A 123 2.65 11.73 -7.05
C LYS A 123 2.35 10.25 -6.87
N SER A 124 1.30 9.96 -6.11
CA SER A 124 0.78 8.59 -6.02
C SER A 124 -0.74 8.56 -5.89
N ARG A 125 -1.30 7.38 -6.17
CA ARG A 125 -2.68 7.02 -5.85
C ARG A 125 -2.65 5.66 -5.17
N ILE A 126 -3.43 5.53 -4.11
CA ILE A 126 -3.72 4.27 -3.43
C ILE A 126 -5.20 4.02 -3.64
N HIS A 127 -5.56 2.84 -4.11
CA HIS A 127 -6.94 2.35 -4.13
C HIS A 127 -7.09 1.21 -3.12
N ILE A 128 -8.14 1.28 -2.32
CA ILE A 128 -8.57 0.24 -1.39
C ILE A 128 -9.99 -0.13 -1.81
N ASP A 129 -10.18 -1.38 -2.24
CA ASP A 129 -11.51 -1.87 -2.60
C ASP A 129 -12.34 -2.11 -1.36
N ILE A 130 -13.41 -1.32 -1.21
CA ILE A 130 -14.31 -1.39 -0.05
C ILE A 130 -15.32 -2.53 -0.15
N ASP A 131 -15.54 -3.10 -1.34
CA ASP A 131 -16.51 -4.18 -1.53
C ASP A 131 -15.86 -5.54 -1.22
N GLU A 132 -14.57 -5.71 -1.51
CA GLU A 132 -13.83 -6.94 -1.19
C GLU A 132 -13.28 -6.94 0.24
N CYS A 133 -12.98 -5.77 0.80
CA CYS A 133 -12.50 -5.61 2.16
C CYS A 133 -13.65 -5.48 3.18
N THR A 134 -14.65 -6.36 3.14
CA THR A 134 -15.78 -6.35 4.08
C THR A 134 -15.45 -6.90 5.46
N GLU A 135 -14.37 -7.66 5.60
CA GLU A 135 -13.90 -8.18 6.87
C GLU A 135 -12.87 -7.25 7.50
N PHE A 136 -13.11 -6.86 8.75
CA PHE A 136 -12.37 -5.87 9.52
C PHE A 136 -10.82 -6.00 9.46
N HIS A 137 -10.30 -7.22 9.47
CA HIS A 137 -8.85 -7.45 9.43
C HIS A 137 -8.22 -7.19 8.06
N CYS A 138 -8.99 -7.32 6.99
CA CYS A 138 -8.52 -7.10 5.63
C CYS A 138 -8.14 -5.63 5.41
N THR A 139 -9.03 -4.70 5.80
CA THR A 139 -8.88 -3.27 5.51
C THR A 139 -7.62 -2.68 6.15
N ASN A 140 -7.40 -2.93 7.45
CA ASN A 140 -6.24 -2.38 8.16
C ASN A 140 -4.91 -2.85 7.57
N THR A 141 -4.79 -4.17 7.34
CA THR A 141 -3.58 -4.74 6.75
C THR A 141 -3.34 -4.20 5.36
N THR A 142 -4.39 -4.07 4.54
CA THR A 142 -4.29 -3.54 3.18
C THR A 142 -3.88 -2.07 3.19
N ILE A 143 -4.47 -1.23 4.06
CA ILE A 143 -4.09 0.19 4.19
C ILE A 143 -2.60 0.31 4.51
N ILE A 144 -2.10 -0.40 5.54
CA ILE A 144 -0.70 -0.32 5.96
C ILE A 144 0.22 -0.82 4.83
N HIS A 145 -0.16 -1.93 4.17
CA HIS A 145 0.57 -2.51 3.05
C HIS A 145 0.72 -1.51 1.89
N GLU A 146 -0.38 -0.91 1.46
CA GLU A 146 -0.38 0.05 0.36
C GLU A 146 0.33 1.36 0.73
N MET A 147 0.21 1.81 1.98
CA MET A 147 0.97 2.94 2.47
C MET A 147 2.48 2.66 2.56
N PHE A 148 2.88 1.40 2.76
CA PHE A 148 4.29 1.03 2.68
C PHE A 148 4.80 1.12 1.24
N HIS A 149 4.00 0.70 0.26
CA HIS A 149 4.30 0.90 -1.15
C HIS A 149 4.39 2.37 -1.53
N LEU A 150 3.58 3.24 -0.91
CA LEU A 150 3.65 4.69 -1.09
C LEU A 150 5.07 5.23 -0.87
N LEU A 151 5.79 4.71 0.13
CA LEU A 151 7.15 5.16 0.44
C LEU A 151 8.20 4.77 -0.62
N GLY A 152 7.84 3.97 -1.61
CA GLY A 152 8.75 3.56 -2.69
C GLY A 152 9.13 2.08 -2.67
N PHE A 153 8.72 1.33 -1.63
CA PHE A 153 9.02 -0.09 -1.54
C PHE A 153 8.19 -0.91 -2.56
N GLY A 154 8.80 -1.96 -3.10
CA GLY A 154 8.16 -2.99 -3.90
C GLY A 154 8.02 -4.29 -3.10
N HIS A 155 7.35 -5.29 -3.68
CA HIS A 155 7.27 -6.62 -3.07
C HIS A 155 8.64 -7.27 -2.94
N ILE A 156 8.87 -7.97 -1.83
CA ILE A 156 10.11 -8.68 -1.53
C ILE A 156 9.80 -10.17 -1.45
N ASP A 157 10.11 -10.91 -2.50
CA ASP A 157 9.75 -12.34 -2.62
C ASP A 157 10.34 -13.24 -1.55
N ARG A 158 11.44 -12.84 -0.91
CA ARG A 158 12.21 -13.69 0.03
C ARG A 158 11.96 -13.39 1.50
N GLU A 159 11.29 -12.29 1.84
CA GLU A 159 11.12 -11.88 3.23
C GLU A 159 9.81 -12.40 3.82
N LYS A 160 9.92 -13.38 4.71
CA LYS A 160 8.76 -14.00 5.35
C LYS A 160 8.07 -13.10 6.39
N ASN A 161 8.77 -12.11 6.91
CA ASN A 161 8.33 -11.26 8.01
C ASN A 161 8.31 -9.78 7.59
N SER A 162 7.49 -9.43 6.61
CA SER A 162 7.28 -8.05 6.16
C SER A 162 5.81 -7.83 5.87
N ILE A 163 5.33 -6.61 6.10
CA ILE A 163 3.99 -6.15 5.70
C ILE A 163 3.76 -6.37 4.19
N LEU A 164 4.81 -6.34 3.38
CA LEU A 164 4.76 -6.59 1.94
C LEU A 164 4.36 -8.02 1.55
N LYS A 165 4.26 -8.95 2.51
CA LYS A 165 3.72 -10.30 2.29
C LYS A 165 2.25 -10.47 2.69
N GLY A 166 1.60 -9.43 3.18
CA GLY A 166 0.18 -9.44 3.49
C GLY A 166 -0.24 -10.31 4.67
N HIS A 167 0.66 -10.61 5.62
CA HIS A 167 0.38 -11.48 6.76
C HIS A 167 0.54 -10.81 8.12
N THR A 168 0.85 -9.52 8.16
CA THR A 168 1.03 -8.77 9.40
C THR A 168 0.12 -7.54 9.42
N GLU A 169 -0.51 -7.29 10.57
CA GLU A 169 -1.39 -6.13 10.79
C GLU A 169 -0.62 -4.88 11.24
N ILE A 170 0.70 -5.00 11.37
CA ILE A 170 1.59 -3.93 11.83
C ILE A 170 2.91 -3.98 11.06
N LEU A 171 3.61 -2.86 11.00
CA LEU A 171 4.99 -2.84 10.51
C LEU A 171 5.88 -3.71 11.38
N THR A 172 6.62 -4.61 10.77
CA THR A 172 7.60 -5.43 11.48
C THR A 172 8.86 -4.61 11.78
N GLU A 173 9.74 -5.13 12.63
CA GLU A 173 11.02 -4.50 12.91
C GLU A 173 11.85 -4.29 11.64
N LYS A 174 11.76 -5.23 10.70
CA LYS A 174 12.43 -5.15 9.42
C LYS A 174 11.85 -4.06 8.51
N ASP A 175 10.54 -3.92 8.46
CA ASP A 175 9.89 -2.84 7.71
C ASP A 175 10.32 -1.47 8.24
N ARG A 176 10.40 -1.31 9.56
CA ARG A 176 10.88 -0.10 10.24
C ARG A 176 12.34 0.21 9.89
N GLU A 177 13.20 -0.81 9.91
CA GLU A 177 14.61 -0.66 9.50
C GLU A 177 14.72 -0.22 8.05
N MET A 178 13.92 -0.79 7.13
CA MET A 178 13.90 -0.42 5.72
C MET A 178 13.51 1.05 5.52
N ILE A 179 12.46 1.53 6.22
CA ILE A 179 12.04 2.94 6.16
C ILE A 179 13.19 3.85 6.62
N SER A 180 13.77 3.53 7.80
CA SER A 180 14.84 4.31 8.37
C SER A 180 16.06 4.39 7.44
N LEU A 181 16.44 3.29 6.79
CA LEU A 181 17.56 3.27 5.85
C LEU A 181 17.29 4.11 4.59
N LEU A 182 16.06 4.05 4.04
CA LEU A 182 15.70 4.77 2.83
C LEU A 182 15.63 6.28 3.04
N TYR A 183 15.16 6.72 4.23
CA TYR A 183 14.87 8.12 4.55
C TYR A 183 15.78 8.70 5.63
N LYS A 184 16.95 8.10 5.86
CA LYS A 184 18.01 8.65 6.71
C LYS A 184 18.76 9.79 6.03
N LYS A 185 19.26 10.74 6.83
CA LYS A 185 20.17 11.81 6.40
C LYS A 185 21.58 11.30 6.12
#